data_d32f5a5232d8b02218a1477caf2ef42c
#
_entry.id   d32f5a5232d8b02218a1477caf2ef42c
#
_cell.length_a   1.000
_cell.length_b   1.000
_cell.length_c   1.000
_cell.angle_alpha   90.00
_cell.angle_beta   90.00
_cell.angle_gamma   90.00
#
_symmetry.space_group_name_H-M   'P 1'
#
loop_
_entity.id
_entity.type
_entity.pdbx_description
1 polymer ?
#
loop_
_entity_poly.entity_id
_entity_poly.type
_entity_poly.pdbx_seq_one_letter_code
_entity_poly.pdbx_strand_id
1 'polypeptide(L)'
;MKYYSNEIVFRGHPDKVCDQISDALLDECLRQDKNSRCGIEVMGGKGKVFVTGEVTTNAKLDVEKIAKRVLGDIGYDTDLEIVDNLGKQSVDIALGTNDEVGGAGDNGMMFGYACKDTDKYLPTAMVILQELSQAYDELRKNDNRFLPDGKAQITGKYENDKLVSIKAFTICYQNTEEEREETDKILVDIVEEIIAKYGVKVEEYLINPTGRFCIGGFTGDAGLTGRKIVVDSYQSFANVGGGAFSGKDPTKVDRSGAYKAREIAKDIVKKCYWV
;
A
#
# COMPACT_ATOMS: atom_id res chain seq x y z
N MET A 1 -27.67 2.90 -12.17
CA MET A 1 -26.35 2.41 -12.62
C MET A 1 -25.31 3.48 -12.32
N LYS A 2 -24.20 3.12 -11.66
CA LYS A 2 -23.11 4.01 -11.32
C LYS A 2 -21.78 3.37 -11.75
N TYR A 3 -20.74 4.16 -11.96
CA TYR A 3 -19.40 3.69 -12.23
C TYR A 3 -18.46 4.21 -11.14
N TYR A 4 -17.62 3.33 -10.62
CA TYR A 4 -16.54 3.67 -9.68
C TYR A 4 -15.25 3.06 -10.18
N SER A 5 -14.14 3.77 -10.00
CA SER A 5 -12.80 3.24 -10.25
C SER A 5 -12.09 2.98 -8.94
N ASN A 6 -11.45 1.81 -8.88
CA ASN A 6 -10.61 1.38 -7.76
C ASN A 6 -9.26 0.98 -8.32
N GLU A 7 -8.20 1.24 -7.59
CA GLU A 7 -6.85 0.91 -8.01
C GLU A 7 -6.05 0.22 -6.91
N ILE A 8 -5.00 -0.46 -7.32
CA ILE A 8 -3.95 -0.96 -6.44
C ILE A 8 -2.60 -0.72 -7.09
N VAL A 9 -1.59 -0.50 -6.28
CA VAL A 9 -0.19 -0.51 -6.72
C VAL A 9 0.48 -1.78 -6.26
N PHE A 10 1.35 -2.33 -7.10
CA PHE A 10 2.09 -3.54 -6.76
C PHE A 10 3.23 -3.22 -5.77
N ARG A 11 3.79 -4.26 -5.19
CA ARG A 11 4.79 -4.16 -4.12
C ARG A 11 5.99 -3.29 -4.48
N GLY A 12 6.42 -3.30 -5.75
CA GLY A 12 7.56 -2.53 -6.24
C GLY A 12 7.25 -1.11 -6.72
N HIS A 13 6.01 -0.63 -6.61
CA HIS A 13 5.70 0.76 -6.92
C HIS A 13 6.53 1.71 -6.03
N PRO A 14 7.16 2.79 -6.58
CA PRO A 14 8.08 3.65 -5.82
C PRO A 14 7.56 4.13 -4.47
N ASP A 15 6.32 4.60 -4.39
CA ASP A 15 5.73 5.03 -3.12
C ASP A 15 5.58 3.85 -2.14
N LYS A 16 5.21 2.65 -2.62
CA LYS A 16 5.08 1.46 -1.75
C LYS A 16 6.43 0.90 -1.32
N VAL A 17 7.47 1.10 -2.09
CA VAL A 17 8.85 0.81 -1.66
C VAL A 17 9.22 1.70 -0.46
N CYS A 18 8.91 3.00 -0.53
CA CYS A 18 9.14 3.92 0.58
C CYS A 18 8.33 3.55 1.83
N ASP A 19 7.06 3.19 1.66
CA ASP A 19 6.20 2.70 2.76
C ASP A 19 6.79 1.45 3.43
N GLN A 20 7.29 0.49 2.65
CA GLN A 20 7.88 -0.74 3.17
C GLN A 20 9.21 -0.49 3.89
N ILE A 21 10.05 0.43 3.41
CA ILE A 21 11.29 0.80 4.08
C ILE A 21 10.98 1.48 5.43
N SER A 22 10.05 2.44 5.45
CA SER A 22 9.67 3.13 6.68
C SER A 22 9.08 2.19 7.73
N ASP A 23 8.22 1.25 7.32
CA ASP A 23 7.66 0.23 8.22
C ASP A 23 8.71 -0.80 8.67
N ALA A 24 9.65 -1.19 7.82
CA ALA A 24 10.73 -2.10 8.22
C ALA A 24 11.66 -1.48 9.28
N LEU A 25 11.90 -0.18 9.21
CA LEU A 25 12.65 0.57 10.23
C LEU A 25 11.86 0.68 11.53
N LEU A 26 10.57 0.95 11.46
CA LEU A 26 9.66 0.94 12.61
C LEU A 26 9.63 -0.43 13.28
N ASP A 27 9.49 -1.50 12.51
CA ASP A 27 9.45 -2.87 13.02
C ASP A 27 10.73 -3.22 13.77
N GLU A 28 11.89 -2.79 13.26
CA GLU A 28 13.16 -3.00 13.93
C GLU A 28 13.28 -2.21 15.24
N CYS A 29 12.75 -0.98 15.27
CA CYS A 29 12.64 -0.21 16.51
C CYS A 29 11.80 -0.96 17.55
N LEU A 30 10.59 -1.34 17.19
CA LEU A 30 9.63 -2.00 18.10
C LEU A 30 10.09 -3.40 18.53
N ARG A 31 10.81 -4.12 17.68
CA ARG A 31 11.37 -5.43 17.98
C ARG A 31 12.39 -5.35 19.12
N GLN A 32 13.21 -4.29 19.16
CA GLN A 32 14.26 -4.08 20.18
C GLN A 32 13.74 -3.29 21.39
N ASP A 33 12.85 -2.32 21.16
CA ASP A 33 12.31 -1.44 22.19
C ASP A 33 10.82 -1.17 21.93
N LYS A 34 9.95 -1.83 22.68
CA LYS A 34 8.50 -1.70 22.58
C LYS A 34 7.96 -0.29 22.83
N ASN A 35 8.74 0.54 23.50
CA ASN A 35 8.39 1.92 23.84
C ASN A 35 8.90 2.93 22.80
N SER A 36 9.43 2.46 21.69
CA SER A 36 9.91 3.33 20.61
C SER A 36 8.80 4.27 20.11
N ARG A 37 9.19 5.52 19.90
CA ARG A 37 8.35 6.56 19.29
C ARG A 37 8.95 6.90 17.93
N CYS A 38 8.20 6.63 16.87
CA CYS A 38 8.70 6.71 15.51
C CYS A 38 7.72 7.49 14.63
N GLY A 39 8.26 8.38 13.83
CA GLY A 39 7.65 9.02 12.69
C GLY A 39 8.67 9.04 11.57
N ILE A 40 8.80 7.92 10.83
CA ILE A 40 9.85 7.71 9.83
C ILE A 40 9.27 7.93 8.45
N GLU A 41 9.89 8.79 7.69
CA GLU A 41 9.55 9.07 6.31
C GLU A 41 10.71 8.75 5.38
N VAL A 42 10.37 8.25 4.19
CA VAL A 42 11.34 7.82 3.19
C VAL A 42 10.98 8.44 1.85
N MET A 43 11.98 8.97 1.17
CA MET A 43 11.90 9.42 -0.21
C MET A 43 12.96 8.70 -1.02
N GLY A 44 12.57 8.13 -2.17
CA GLY A 44 13.48 7.46 -3.07
C GLY A 44 13.38 7.96 -4.51
N GLY A 45 14.49 7.98 -5.21
CA GLY A 45 14.54 8.33 -6.64
C GLY A 45 15.95 8.50 -7.16
N LYS A 46 16.15 8.14 -8.43
CA LYS A 46 17.40 8.39 -9.17
C LYS A 46 18.69 8.00 -8.45
N GLY A 47 18.75 6.78 -7.93
CA GLY A 47 19.96 6.22 -7.30
C GLY A 47 20.14 6.56 -5.81
N LYS A 48 19.17 7.26 -5.19
CA LYS A 48 19.26 7.61 -3.76
C LYS A 48 17.97 7.30 -3.01
N VAL A 49 18.13 6.98 -1.73
CA VAL A 49 17.03 6.88 -0.76
C VAL A 49 17.37 7.75 0.44
N PHE A 50 16.50 8.68 0.75
CA PHE A 50 16.59 9.54 1.93
C PHE A 50 15.65 9.01 2.99
N VAL A 51 16.19 8.74 4.18
CA VAL A 51 15.42 8.36 5.35
C VAL A 51 15.50 9.50 6.35
N THR A 52 14.35 10.05 6.71
CA THR A 52 14.26 11.18 7.65
C THR A 52 13.11 10.98 8.62
N GLY A 53 12.97 11.89 9.56
CA GLY A 53 11.92 11.83 10.56
C GLY A 53 12.46 11.74 11.98
N GLU A 54 11.59 11.38 12.90
CA GLU A 54 11.84 11.41 14.33
C GLU A 54 11.80 10.01 14.93
N VAL A 55 12.84 9.64 15.67
CA VAL A 55 12.93 8.36 16.38
C VAL A 55 13.44 8.57 17.79
N THR A 56 12.65 8.17 18.78
CA THR A 56 13.07 8.08 20.17
C THR A 56 13.02 6.61 20.57
N THR A 57 14.18 5.98 20.71
CA THR A 57 14.31 4.53 20.95
C THR A 57 15.64 4.19 21.59
N ASN A 58 15.69 3.05 22.26
CA ASN A 58 16.93 2.40 22.69
C ASN A 58 17.44 1.39 21.65
N ALA A 59 16.71 1.19 20.55
CA ALA A 59 17.11 0.30 19.47
C ALA A 59 18.34 0.83 18.74
N LYS A 60 19.15 -0.11 18.23
CA LYS A 60 20.26 0.19 17.32
C LYS A 60 19.78 -0.09 15.89
N LEU A 61 19.70 0.96 15.10
CA LEU A 61 19.29 0.87 13.70
C LEU A 61 20.51 0.88 12.79
N ASP A 62 20.51 -0.04 11.84
CA ASP A 62 21.36 0.01 10.66
C ASP A 62 20.44 0.32 9.47
N VAL A 63 20.22 1.61 9.25
CA VAL A 63 19.25 2.13 8.26
C VAL A 63 19.60 1.66 6.86
N GLU A 64 20.89 1.70 6.49
CA GLU A 64 21.34 1.27 5.17
C GLU A 64 21.06 -0.23 4.95
N LYS A 65 21.42 -1.06 5.90
CA LYS A 65 21.19 -2.51 5.81
C LYS A 65 19.71 -2.85 5.70
N ILE A 66 18.86 -2.19 6.48
CA ILE A 66 17.41 -2.43 6.47
C ILE A 66 16.81 -1.99 5.13
N ALA A 67 17.14 -0.79 4.64
CA ALA A 67 16.66 -0.29 3.36
C ALA A 67 17.10 -1.20 2.20
N LYS A 68 18.36 -1.57 2.14
CA LYS A 68 18.90 -2.49 1.12
C LYS A 68 18.25 -3.87 1.19
N ARG A 69 18.00 -4.40 2.38
CA ARG A 69 17.26 -5.66 2.53
C ARG A 69 15.85 -5.56 1.92
N VAL A 70 15.10 -4.50 2.22
CA VAL A 70 13.75 -4.31 1.67
C VAL A 70 13.77 -4.19 0.15
N LEU A 71 14.72 -3.44 -0.41
CA LEU A 71 14.91 -3.33 -1.87
C LEU A 71 15.19 -4.70 -2.50
N GLY A 72 16.11 -5.48 -1.92
CA GLY A 72 16.44 -6.83 -2.38
C GLY A 72 15.26 -7.79 -2.29
N ASP A 73 14.49 -7.76 -1.18
CA ASP A 73 13.28 -8.58 -0.99
C ASP A 73 12.17 -8.24 -2.01
N ILE A 74 12.14 -7.00 -2.49
CA ILE A 74 11.25 -6.56 -3.56
C ILE A 74 11.78 -7.01 -4.93
N GLY A 75 13.08 -7.22 -5.09
CA GLY A 75 13.74 -7.60 -6.35
C GLY A 75 14.35 -6.42 -7.08
N TYR A 76 14.65 -5.33 -6.39
CA TYR A 76 15.40 -4.22 -6.93
C TYR A 76 16.89 -4.33 -6.64
N ASP A 77 17.70 -3.64 -7.48
CA ASP A 77 19.11 -3.44 -7.19
C ASP A 77 19.29 -2.69 -5.87
N THR A 78 20.27 -3.11 -5.10
CA THR A 78 20.61 -2.55 -3.79
C THR A 78 21.78 -1.56 -3.86
N ASP A 79 22.34 -1.30 -5.04
CA ASP A 79 23.42 -0.32 -5.24
C ASP A 79 22.86 1.10 -5.32
N LEU A 80 22.23 1.52 -4.22
CA LEU A 80 21.68 2.86 -4.03
C LEU A 80 22.37 3.52 -2.84
N GLU A 81 22.59 4.83 -2.96
CA GLU A 81 23.04 5.65 -1.83
C GLU A 81 21.89 5.81 -0.83
N ILE A 82 22.09 5.34 0.40
CA ILE A 82 21.14 5.52 1.50
C ILE A 82 21.60 6.67 2.37
N VAL A 83 20.81 7.73 2.44
CA VAL A 83 21.08 8.91 3.27
C VAL A 83 20.24 8.81 4.53
N ASP A 84 20.91 8.55 5.65
CA ASP A 84 20.30 8.53 6.98
C ASP A 84 20.29 9.93 7.58
N ASN A 85 19.11 10.50 7.78
CA ASN A 85 18.87 11.79 8.40
C ASN A 85 17.80 11.67 9.51
N LEU A 86 17.79 10.53 10.22
CA LEU A 86 16.91 10.36 11.37
C LEU A 86 17.36 11.23 12.54
N GLY A 87 16.41 11.95 13.15
CA GLY A 87 16.61 12.79 14.31
C GLY A 87 15.87 12.27 15.53
N LYS A 88 16.12 12.90 16.69
CA LYS A 88 15.31 12.68 17.89
C LYS A 88 14.07 13.55 17.83
N GLN A 89 12.96 13.04 18.39
CA GLN A 89 11.72 13.79 18.54
C GLN A 89 11.96 15.11 19.28
N SER A 90 11.32 16.20 18.82
CA SER A 90 11.42 17.48 19.49
C SER A 90 10.79 17.41 20.89
N VAL A 91 11.35 18.21 21.82
CA VAL A 91 10.86 18.28 23.21
C VAL A 91 9.42 18.78 23.26
N ASP A 92 9.05 19.68 22.34
CA ASP A 92 7.71 20.28 22.28
C ASP A 92 6.63 19.26 21.87
N ILE A 93 6.93 18.38 20.91
CA ILE A 93 6.04 17.29 20.53
C ILE A 93 5.89 16.27 21.67
N ALA A 94 6.98 15.99 22.40
CA ALA A 94 6.97 15.07 23.53
C ALA A 94 6.08 15.52 24.68
N LEU A 95 5.92 16.82 24.90
CA LEU A 95 5.07 17.37 25.98
C LEU A 95 3.58 17.02 25.82
N GLY A 96 3.09 16.85 24.59
CA GLY A 96 1.69 16.53 24.30
C GLY A 96 1.39 15.03 24.21
N THR A 97 2.41 14.17 24.18
CA THR A 97 2.27 12.73 23.87
C THR A 97 2.77 11.79 24.95
N ASN A 98 3.24 12.32 26.11
CA ASN A 98 3.70 11.51 27.22
C ASN A 98 2.56 10.69 27.84
N ASP A 99 2.90 9.49 28.34
CA ASP A 99 1.95 8.55 28.98
C ASP A 99 1.17 9.19 30.14
N GLU A 100 1.74 10.20 30.80
CA GLU A 100 1.10 10.96 31.89
C GLU A 100 -0.03 11.88 31.41
N VAL A 101 0.03 12.35 30.15
CA VAL A 101 -0.95 13.28 29.57
C VAL A 101 -2.04 12.54 28.81
N GLY A 102 -1.76 11.35 28.28
CA GLY A 102 -2.70 10.52 27.55
C GLY A 102 -3.24 11.17 26.26
N GLY A 103 -2.54 12.19 25.74
CA GLY A 103 -2.93 12.93 24.53
C GLY A 103 -2.46 12.28 23.26
N ALA A 104 -3.18 12.50 22.16
CA ALA A 104 -2.84 12.00 20.83
C ALA A 104 -1.72 12.79 20.14
N GLY A 105 -1.39 13.98 20.63
CA GLY A 105 -0.33 14.84 20.10
C GLY A 105 -0.59 15.45 18.73
N ASP A 106 -1.75 15.18 18.12
CA ASP A 106 -2.11 15.66 16.80
C ASP A 106 -3.63 15.82 16.66
N ASN A 107 -4.03 16.65 15.70
CA ASN A 107 -5.41 16.80 15.24
C ASN A 107 -5.56 16.05 13.92
N GLY A 108 -6.62 15.27 13.76
CA GLY A 108 -6.83 14.54 12.54
C GLY A 108 -8.27 14.06 12.36
N MET A 109 -8.58 13.66 11.13
CA MET A 109 -9.82 12.97 10.79
C MET A 109 -9.52 11.55 10.37
N MET A 110 -10.15 10.58 11.04
CA MET A 110 -9.99 9.16 10.78
C MET A 110 -11.31 8.60 10.26
N PHE A 111 -11.19 7.81 9.19
CA PHE A 111 -12.34 7.21 8.53
C PHE A 111 -12.27 5.69 8.63
N GLY A 112 -13.40 5.07 8.93
CA GLY A 112 -13.59 3.63 8.88
C GLY A 112 -14.74 3.29 7.93
N TYR A 113 -14.57 2.23 7.16
CA TYR A 113 -15.58 1.71 6.27
C TYR A 113 -15.63 0.19 6.35
N ALA A 114 -16.82 -0.39 6.20
CA ALA A 114 -17.03 -1.81 6.07
C ALA A 114 -18.33 -2.08 5.32
N CYS A 115 -18.40 -3.18 4.57
CA CYS A 115 -19.60 -3.66 3.90
C CYS A 115 -19.68 -5.19 3.96
N LYS A 116 -20.79 -5.77 3.49
CA LYS A 116 -21.00 -7.23 3.47
C LYS A 116 -20.72 -7.87 2.11
N ASP A 117 -20.01 -7.19 1.21
CA ASP A 117 -19.77 -7.71 -0.14
C ASP A 117 -18.86 -8.92 -0.15
N THR A 118 -17.92 -8.97 0.78
CA THR A 118 -16.95 -10.05 0.94
C THR A 118 -16.77 -10.43 2.41
N ASP A 119 -16.17 -11.57 2.67
CA ASP A 119 -15.78 -12.04 4.01
C ASP A 119 -14.75 -11.13 4.70
N LYS A 120 -14.00 -10.34 3.90
CA LYS A 120 -13.10 -9.32 4.40
C LYS A 120 -13.80 -8.03 4.83
N TYR A 121 -15.12 -7.94 4.69
CA TYR A 121 -15.90 -6.72 4.92
C TYR A 121 -15.41 -5.52 4.10
N LEU A 122 -14.99 -5.79 2.88
CA LEU A 122 -14.53 -4.80 1.90
C LEU A 122 -15.29 -4.98 0.58
N PRO A 123 -15.39 -3.90 -0.23
CA PRO A 123 -15.99 -3.98 -1.55
C PRO A 123 -15.29 -4.99 -2.46
N THR A 124 -16.07 -5.70 -3.26
CA THR A 124 -15.59 -6.78 -4.13
C THR A 124 -14.45 -6.33 -5.05
N ALA A 125 -14.54 -5.14 -5.66
CA ALA A 125 -13.48 -4.63 -6.53
C ALA A 125 -12.13 -4.45 -5.80
N MET A 126 -12.16 -4.00 -4.55
CA MET A 126 -10.94 -3.85 -3.75
C MET A 126 -10.31 -5.21 -3.44
N VAL A 127 -11.14 -6.20 -3.11
CA VAL A 127 -10.64 -7.55 -2.79
C VAL A 127 -10.06 -8.23 -4.02
N ILE A 128 -10.69 -8.10 -5.19
CA ILE A 128 -10.15 -8.59 -6.47
C ILE A 128 -8.76 -7.98 -6.72
N LEU A 129 -8.61 -6.67 -6.56
CA LEU A 129 -7.32 -6.00 -6.75
C LEU A 129 -6.25 -6.46 -5.74
N GLN A 130 -6.64 -6.68 -4.48
CA GLN A 130 -5.72 -7.21 -3.47
C GLN A 130 -5.25 -8.64 -3.81
N GLU A 131 -6.17 -9.51 -4.25
CA GLU A 131 -5.83 -10.86 -4.68
C GLU A 131 -4.92 -10.85 -5.90
N LEU A 132 -5.18 -9.96 -6.88
CA LEU A 132 -4.29 -9.79 -8.03
C LEU A 132 -2.88 -9.34 -7.61
N SER A 133 -2.78 -8.36 -6.71
CA SER A 133 -1.47 -7.89 -6.24
C SER A 133 -0.66 -8.98 -5.55
N GLN A 134 -1.33 -9.84 -4.76
CA GLN A 134 -0.70 -11.00 -4.13
C GLN A 134 -0.28 -12.05 -5.16
N ALA A 135 -1.16 -12.38 -6.11
CA ALA A 135 -0.87 -13.32 -7.18
C ALA A 135 0.29 -12.84 -8.07
N TYR A 136 0.35 -11.54 -8.37
CA TYR A 136 1.43 -10.93 -9.11
C TYR A 136 2.77 -11.04 -8.37
N ASP A 137 2.79 -10.80 -7.04
CA ASP A 137 4.03 -10.92 -6.25
C ASP A 137 4.54 -12.37 -6.21
N GLU A 138 3.65 -13.37 -6.18
CA GLU A 138 4.04 -14.79 -6.29
C GLU A 138 4.48 -15.16 -7.72
N LEU A 139 3.79 -14.68 -8.75
CA LEU A 139 4.14 -14.92 -10.15
C LEU A 139 5.57 -14.48 -10.45
N ARG A 140 5.92 -13.25 -10.10
CA ARG A 140 7.25 -12.70 -10.40
C ARG A 140 8.42 -13.36 -9.64
N LYS A 141 8.16 -14.14 -8.60
CA LYS A 141 9.19 -14.96 -7.94
C LYS A 141 9.59 -16.17 -8.78
N ASN A 142 8.72 -16.59 -9.69
CA ASN A 142 8.86 -17.79 -10.50
C ASN A 142 9.09 -17.50 -11.99
N ASP A 143 8.84 -16.26 -12.42
CA ASP A 143 8.99 -15.81 -13.80
C ASP A 143 9.64 -14.43 -13.84
N ASN A 144 10.89 -14.40 -14.28
CA ASN A 144 11.72 -13.19 -14.31
C ASN A 144 11.33 -12.18 -15.39
N ARG A 145 10.38 -12.50 -16.27
CA ARG A 145 9.80 -11.55 -17.22
C ARG A 145 8.91 -10.52 -16.54
N PHE A 146 8.39 -10.83 -15.35
CA PHE A 146 7.60 -9.93 -14.52
C PHE A 146 8.48 -9.20 -13.51
N LEU A 147 8.53 -7.87 -13.58
CA LEU A 147 9.35 -7.02 -12.72
C LEU A 147 8.51 -6.35 -11.63
N PRO A 148 9.13 -5.78 -10.57
CA PRO A 148 8.41 -5.45 -9.34
C PRO A 148 7.37 -4.33 -9.45
N ASP A 149 7.58 -3.32 -10.32
CA ASP A 149 6.71 -2.14 -10.40
C ASP A 149 5.43 -2.41 -11.19
N GLY A 150 4.39 -1.71 -10.81
CA GLY A 150 3.13 -1.77 -11.52
C GLY A 150 1.95 -1.31 -10.71
N LYS A 151 0.80 -1.34 -11.37
CA LYS A 151 -0.50 -1.01 -10.79
C LYS A 151 -1.62 -1.64 -11.59
N ALA A 152 -2.75 -1.85 -10.93
CA ALA A 152 -3.97 -2.28 -11.60
C ALA A 152 -5.15 -1.40 -11.20
N GLN A 153 -6.12 -1.26 -12.09
CA GLN A 153 -7.33 -0.48 -11.88
C GLN A 153 -8.55 -1.22 -12.42
N ILE A 154 -9.61 -1.21 -11.64
CA ILE A 154 -10.94 -1.68 -12.05
C ILE A 154 -11.84 -0.46 -12.22
N THR A 155 -12.44 -0.31 -13.40
CA THR A 155 -13.63 0.55 -13.59
C THR A 155 -14.85 -0.35 -13.50
N GLY A 156 -15.48 -0.37 -12.33
CA GLY A 156 -16.62 -1.22 -12.00
C GLY A 156 -17.94 -0.55 -12.31
N LYS A 157 -18.89 -1.36 -12.78
CA LYS A 157 -20.30 -1.01 -12.96
C LYS A 157 -21.09 -1.51 -11.74
N TYR A 158 -21.85 -0.61 -11.13
CA TYR A 158 -22.55 -0.89 -9.88
C TYR A 158 -24.05 -0.69 -10.01
N GLU A 159 -24.81 -1.61 -9.44
CA GLU A 159 -26.26 -1.53 -9.25
C GLU A 159 -26.59 -1.84 -7.79
N ASN A 160 -27.38 -0.98 -7.14
CA ASN A 160 -27.67 -1.08 -5.71
C ASN A 160 -26.39 -1.22 -4.85
N ASP A 161 -25.38 -0.44 -5.21
CA ASP A 161 -24.03 -0.38 -4.60
C ASP A 161 -23.24 -1.70 -4.65
N LYS A 162 -23.67 -2.68 -5.44
CA LYS A 162 -22.94 -3.94 -5.69
C LYS A 162 -22.28 -3.93 -7.06
N LEU A 163 -21.07 -4.45 -7.14
CA LEU A 163 -20.35 -4.65 -8.40
C LEU A 163 -21.06 -5.72 -9.23
N VAL A 164 -21.57 -5.34 -10.43
CA VAL A 164 -22.26 -6.27 -11.34
C VAL A 164 -21.41 -6.69 -12.53
N SER A 165 -20.53 -5.81 -13.01
CA SER A 165 -19.53 -6.13 -14.03
C SER A 165 -18.35 -5.15 -13.94
N ILE A 166 -17.27 -5.49 -14.61
CA ILE A 166 -16.08 -4.65 -14.76
C ILE A 166 -16.04 -4.14 -16.18
N LYS A 167 -16.24 -2.82 -16.36
CA LYS A 167 -16.21 -2.15 -17.65
C LYS A 167 -14.83 -2.21 -18.29
N ALA A 168 -13.80 -1.92 -17.49
CA ALA A 168 -12.43 -2.03 -17.92
C ALA A 168 -11.54 -2.50 -16.75
N PHE A 169 -10.67 -3.46 -17.05
CA PHE A 169 -9.62 -3.90 -16.16
C PHE A 169 -8.27 -3.49 -16.75
N THR A 170 -7.63 -2.50 -16.14
CA THR A 170 -6.34 -1.99 -16.59
C THR A 170 -5.23 -2.54 -15.72
N ILE A 171 -4.18 -3.08 -16.34
CA ILE A 171 -2.96 -3.54 -15.66
C ILE A 171 -1.76 -2.87 -16.34
N CYS A 172 -0.98 -2.11 -15.58
CA CYS A 172 0.31 -1.62 -16.00
C CYS A 172 1.36 -2.32 -15.15
N TYR A 173 2.20 -3.15 -15.76
CA TYR A 173 3.21 -3.92 -15.06
C TYR A 173 4.57 -3.77 -15.73
N GLN A 174 5.60 -3.67 -14.93
CA GLN A 174 6.98 -3.63 -15.40
C GLN A 174 7.39 -5.01 -15.90
N ASN A 175 8.05 -5.07 -17.07
CA ASN A 175 8.44 -6.33 -17.72
C ASN A 175 9.74 -6.21 -18.50
N THR A 176 10.30 -7.35 -18.93
CA THR A 176 11.52 -7.43 -19.75
C THR A 176 11.29 -7.21 -21.24
N GLU A 177 10.06 -7.06 -21.71
CA GLU A 177 9.62 -7.07 -23.11
C GLU A 177 9.69 -8.45 -23.80
N GLU A 178 10.27 -9.46 -23.17
CA GLU A 178 10.33 -10.80 -23.72
C GLU A 178 8.94 -11.45 -23.68
N GLU A 179 8.55 -12.08 -24.79
CA GLU A 179 7.29 -12.83 -24.94
C GLU A 179 6.06 -12.10 -24.36
N ARG A 180 5.95 -10.83 -24.67
CA ARG A 180 4.96 -9.95 -24.06
C ARG A 180 3.51 -10.41 -24.26
N GLU A 181 3.18 -10.96 -25.42
CA GLU A 181 1.82 -11.50 -25.66
C GLU A 181 1.49 -12.66 -24.72
N GLU A 182 2.48 -13.50 -24.40
CA GLU A 182 2.32 -14.58 -23.43
C GLU A 182 2.18 -14.06 -22.00
N THR A 183 3.03 -13.11 -21.59
CA THR A 183 2.96 -12.52 -20.24
C THR A 183 1.67 -11.74 -20.02
N ASP A 184 1.18 -11.01 -21.02
CA ASP A 184 -0.12 -10.32 -20.97
C ASP A 184 -1.26 -11.35 -20.80
N LYS A 185 -1.21 -12.48 -21.52
CA LYS A 185 -2.20 -13.55 -21.39
C LYS A 185 -2.17 -14.20 -20.01
N ILE A 186 -1.00 -14.48 -19.45
CA ILE A 186 -0.86 -15.02 -18.08
C ILE A 186 -1.57 -14.12 -17.08
N LEU A 187 -1.42 -12.80 -17.18
CA LEU A 187 -2.10 -11.87 -16.28
C LEU A 187 -3.61 -11.87 -16.45
N VAL A 188 -4.10 -11.96 -17.69
CA VAL A 188 -5.53 -12.09 -17.96
C VAL A 188 -6.08 -13.38 -17.36
N ASP A 189 -5.41 -14.51 -17.54
CA ASP A 189 -5.82 -15.81 -17.00
C ASP A 189 -5.88 -15.76 -15.46
N ILE A 190 -4.91 -15.14 -14.79
CA ILE A 190 -4.94 -14.93 -13.33
C ILE A 190 -6.15 -14.07 -12.91
N VAL A 191 -6.43 -12.99 -13.62
CA VAL A 191 -7.61 -12.15 -13.33
C VAL A 191 -8.89 -12.94 -13.49
N GLU A 192 -9.03 -13.72 -14.57
CA GLU A 192 -10.22 -14.55 -14.82
C GLU A 192 -10.44 -15.58 -13.70
N GLU A 193 -9.37 -16.21 -13.20
CA GLU A 193 -9.46 -17.11 -12.04
C GLU A 193 -9.94 -16.40 -10.77
N ILE A 194 -9.47 -15.17 -10.55
CA ILE A 194 -9.86 -14.38 -9.38
C ILE A 194 -11.33 -13.95 -9.49
N ILE A 195 -11.73 -13.34 -10.60
CA ILE A 195 -13.09 -12.80 -10.75
C ILE A 195 -14.18 -13.88 -10.81
N ALA A 196 -13.82 -15.09 -11.25
CA ALA A 196 -14.74 -16.24 -11.24
C ALA A 196 -15.30 -16.54 -9.84
N LYS A 197 -14.48 -16.31 -8.77
CA LYS A 197 -14.90 -16.47 -7.38
C LYS A 197 -16.02 -15.51 -6.97
N TYR A 198 -16.11 -14.37 -7.65
CA TYR A 198 -17.05 -13.28 -7.36
C TYR A 198 -18.21 -13.20 -8.34
N GLY A 199 -18.22 -14.05 -9.37
CA GLY A 199 -19.29 -14.10 -10.37
C GLY A 199 -19.42 -12.84 -11.22
N VAL A 200 -18.35 -12.04 -11.34
CA VAL A 200 -18.29 -10.84 -12.18
C VAL A 200 -17.59 -11.14 -13.51
N LYS A 201 -17.84 -10.30 -14.52
CA LYS A 201 -17.20 -10.41 -15.84
C LYS A 201 -16.50 -9.11 -16.19
N VAL A 202 -15.41 -9.22 -16.95
CA VAL A 202 -14.69 -8.09 -17.53
C VAL A 202 -15.13 -7.89 -18.97
N GLU A 203 -15.49 -6.64 -19.33
CA GLU A 203 -15.88 -6.28 -20.71
C GLU A 203 -14.64 -5.96 -21.57
N GLU A 204 -13.58 -5.37 -20.97
CA GLU A 204 -12.38 -4.96 -21.66
C GLU A 204 -11.13 -5.10 -20.78
N TYR A 205 -10.06 -5.67 -21.33
CA TYR A 205 -8.72 -5.69 -20.72
C TYR A 205 -7.80 -4.68 -21.38
N LEU A 206 -7.10 -3.88 -20.58
CA LEU A 206 -6.12 -2.89 -21.01
C LEU A 206 -4.78 -3.22 -20.34
N ILE A 207 -3.95 -3.99 -21.02
CA ILE A 207 -2.64 -4.40 -20.47
C ILE A 207 -1.53 -3.54 -21.06
N ASN A 208 -0.80 -2.80 -20.21
CA ASN A 208 0.21 -1.82 -20.62
C ASN A 208 -0.25 -1.00 -21.84
N PRO A 209 -1.38 -0.29 -21.79
CA PRO A 209 -1.99 0.34 -22.98
C PRO A 209 -1.10 1.42 -23.62
N THR A 210 -0.10 1.95 -22.90
CA THR A 210 0.90 2.88 -23.43
C THR A 210 2.05 2.20 -24.14
N GLY A 211 2.07 0.87 -24.17
CA GLY A 211 3.05 0.05 -24.87
C GLY A 211 4.16 -0.45 -23.93
N ARG A 212 5.27 0.29 -23.78
CA ARG A 212 6.48 -0.17 -23.10
C ARG A 212 6.49 0.21 -21.62
N PHE A 213 6.80 -0.75 -20.72
CA PHE A 213 7.07 -0.47 -19.30
C PHE A 213 8.22 -1.36 -18.78
N CYS A 214 9.46 -1.01 -19.11
CA CYS A 214 10.66 -1.75 -18.68
C CYS A 214 11.43 -1.02 -17.59
N ILE A 215 11.32 0.30 -17.50
CA ILE A 215 11.99 1.10 -16.49
C ILE A 215 10.97 1.45 -15.40
N GLY A 216 11.14 0.84 -14.23
CA GLY A 216 10.28 1.06 -13.06
C GLY A 216 11.09 1.40 -11.81
N GLY A 217 10.42 1.37 -10.66
CA GLY A 217 11.02 1.69 -9.37
C GLY A 217 11.62 3.07 -9.33
N PHE A 218 12.58 3.29 -8.44
CA PHE A 218 13.25 4.59 -8.26
C PHE A 218 14.04 5.08 -9.49
N THR A 219 14.31 4.22 -10.45
CA THR A 219 14.90 4.63 -11.74
C THR A 219 13.86 5.32 -12.61
N GLY A 220 12.62 4.83 -12.60
CA GLY A 220 11.51 5.36 -13.39
C GLY A 220 10.88 6.60 -12.77
N ASP A 221 10.54 6.54 -11.49
CA ASP A 221 9.80 7.60 -10.80
C ASP A 221 10.26 7.73 -9.34
N ALA A 222 9.99 8.88 -8.73
CA ALA A 222 10.26 9.10 -7.32
C ALA A 222 9.12 8.56 -6.44
N GLY A 223 9.49 7.94 -5.32
CA GLY A 223 8.57 7.51 -4.27
C GLY A 223 8.67 8.34 -3.01
N LEU A 224 7.59 8.35 -2.25
CA LEU A 224 7.54 8.99 -0.93
C LEU A 224 6.56 8.22 -0.03
N THR A 225 6.93 8.06 1.25
CA THR A 225 6.04 7.50 2.28
C THR A 225 4.73 8.27 2.34
N GLY A 226 3.60 7.54 2.43
CA GLY A 226 2.28 8.13 2.61
C GLY A 226 1.63 8.73 1.38
N ARG A 227 2.18 8.51 0.17
CA ARG A 227 1.55 8.97 -1.08
C ARG A 227 0.52 7.99 -1.66
N LYS A 228 0.26 6.87 -1.00
CA LYS A 228 -0.73 5.86 -1.42
C LYS A 228 -1.81 5.59 -0.38
N ILE A 229 -2.05 6.54 0.53
CA ILE A 229 -3.02 6.38 1.62
C ILE A 229 -4.47 6.16 1.14
N VAL A 230 -4.84 6.72 -0.01
CA VAL A 230 -6.16 6.46 -0.63
C VAL A 230 -6.26 5.01 -1.08
N VAL A 231 -5.19 4.47 -1.69
CA VAL A 231 -5.12 3.05 -2.11
C VAL A 231 -5.13 2.12 -0.90
N ASP A 232 -4.44 2.50 0.17
CA ASP A 232 -4.32 1.72 1.41
C ASP A 232 -5.58 1.72 2.26
N SER A 233 -6.49 2.70 2.04
CA SER A 233 -7.75 2.82 2.78
C SER A 233 -8.94 2.26 1.99
N TYR A 234 -9.93 3.09 1.65
CA TYR A 234 -11.19 2.62 1.05
C TYR A 234 -11.47 3.22 -0.33
N GLN A 235 -10.50 3.95 -0.89
CA GLN A 235 -10.55 4.51 -2.24
C GLN A 235 -11.82 5.35 -2.49
N SER A 236 -12.62 5.02 -3.50
CA SER A 236 -13.85 5.75 -3.85
C SER A 236 -15.03 5.48 -2.91
N PHE A 237 -14.92 4.53 -1.98
CA PHE A 237 -16.02 4.12 -1.10
C PHE A 237 -16.12 4.94 0.19
N ALA A 238 -15.03 5.54 0.65
CA ALA A 238 -15.04 6.42 1.81
C ALA A 238 -13.92 7.45 1.72
N ASN A 239 -14.05 8.51 2.50
CA ASN A 239 -13.01 9.50 2.64
C ASN A 239 -11.77 8.91 3.32
N VAL A 240 -10.65 9.62 3.19
CA VAL A 240 -9.39 9.32 3.87
C VAL A 240 -8.93 10.55 4.64
N GLY A 241 -8.25 10.35 5.76
CA GLY A 241 -7.51 11.40 6.46
C GLY A 241 -6.31 11.87 5.64
N GLY A 242 -5.49 12.75 6.16
CA GLY A 242 -4.30 13.27 5.47
C GLY A 242 -3.00 12.58 5.88
N GLY A 243 -2.98 11.86 7.00
CA GLY A 243 -1.77 11.34 7.60
C GLY A 243 -1.30 10.01 6.99
N ALA A 244 -0.01 9.88 6.78
CA ALA A 244 0.61 8.61 6.41
C ALA A 244 0.42 7.57 7.51
N PHE A 245 0.33 6.29 7.13
CA PHE A 245 0.26 5.16 8.06
C PHE A 245 1.64 4.57 8.34
N SER A 246 2.40 4.30 7.27
CA SER A 246 3.72 3.66 7.35
C SER A 246 4.71 4.50 8.13
N GLY A 247 5.63 3.84 8.85
CA GLY A 247 6.68 4.48 9.64
C GLY A 247 6.24 5.07 10.98
N LYS A 248 4.95 4.98 11.33
CA LYS A 248 4.36 5.54 12.55
C LYS A 248 4.06 4.47 13.59
N ASP A 249 4.55 4.65 14.82
CA ASP A 249 4.26 3.80 15.97
C ASP A 249 2.81 3.94 16.46
N PRO A 250 2.30 3.03 17.35
CA PRO A 250 0.90 3.04 17.79
C PRO A 250 0.44 4.31 18.51
N THR A 251 1.34 5.18 18.97
CA THR A 251 0.97 6.44 19.61
C THR A 251 0.57 7.52 18.61
N LYS A 252 0.86 7.33 17.34
CA LYS A 252 0.47 8.24 16.27
C LYS A 252 -0.96 7.96 15.85
N VAL A 253 -1.86 8.92 16.11
CA VAL A 253 -3.30 8.80 15.90
C VAL A 253 -3.66 8.58 14.42
N ASP A 254 -2.89 9.09 13.48
CA ASP A 254 -3.09 8.86 12.04
C ASP A 254 -3.23 7.37 11.73
N ARG A 255 -2.40 6.54 12.34
CA ARG A 255 -2.41 5.08 12.13
C ARG A 255 -3.37 4.37 13.08
N SER A 256 -3.21 4.55 14.39
CA SER A 256 -4.02 3.85 15.40
C SER A 256 -5.49 4.25 15.35
N GLY A 257 -5.80 5.51 15.12
CA GLY A 257 -7.16 6.00 14.96
C GLY A 257 -7.83 5.47 13.70
N ALA A 258 -7.12 5.36 12.58
CA ALA A 258 -7.63 4.73 11.35
C ALA A 258 -7.95 3.25 11.57
N TYR A 259 -7.10 2.49 12.27
CA TYR A 259 -7.36 1.09 12.60
C TYR A 259 -8.56 0.94 13.53
N LYS A 260 -8.70 1.82 14.53
CA LYS A 260 -9.85 1.81 15.44
C LYS A 260 -11.15 2.18 14.71
N ALA A 261 -11.13 3.15 13.82
CA ALA A 261 -12.29 3.48 12.98
C ALA A 261 -12.71 2.29 12.10
N ARG A 262 -11.75 1.54 11.53
CA ARG A 262 -12.01 0.31 10.79
C ARG A 262 -12.63 -0.78 11.67
N GLU A 263 -12.11 -1.00 12.86
CA GLU A 263 -12.66 -1.96 13.83
C GLU A 263 -14.12 -1.64 14.15
N ILE A 264 -14.42 -0.38 14.48
CA ILE A 264 -15.78 0.08 14.77
C ILE A 264 -16.71 -0.15 13.58
N ALA A 265 -16.29 0.22 12.37
CA ALA A 265 -17.08 0.01 11.15
C ALA A 265 -17.40 -1.48 10.94
N LYS A 266 -16.41 -2.36 11.10
CA LYS A 266 -16.61 -3.82 11.01
C LYS A 266 -17.57 -4.34 12.07
N ASP A 267 -17.48 -3.85 13.30
CA ASP A 267 -18.34 -4.28 14.38
C ASP A 267 -19.80 -3.86 14.17
N ILE A 268 -20.02 -2.67 13.61
CA ILE A 268 -21.35 -2.21 13.22
C ILE A 268 -21.93 -3.14 12.15
N VAL A 269 -21.19 -3.42 11.07
CA VAL A 269 -21.64 -4.26 9.97
C VAL A 269 -21.89 -5.71 10.41
N LYS A 270 -21.08 -6.26 11.33
CA LYS A 270 -21.28 -7.59 11.90
C LYS A 270 -22.56 -7.69 12.75
N LYS A 271 -22.87 -6.65 13.53
CA LYS A 271 -24.02 -6.63 14.45
C LYS A 271 -25.32 -6.22 13.77
N CYS A 272 -25.25 -5.48 12.68
CA CYS A 272 -26.43 -5.03 11.94
C CYS A 272 -26.89 -6.10 10.96
N TYR A 273 -28.04 -6.72 11.22
CA TYR A 273 -28.70 -7.67 10.32
C TYR A 273 -29.34 -6.99 9.08
N TRP A 274 -29.31 -5.65 8.99
CA TRP A 274 -30.07 -4.83 8.03
C TRP A 274 -29.20 -3.81 7.26
N VAL A 275 -27.98 -4.15 6.90
CA VAL A 275 -27.16 -3.30 6.01
C VAL A 275 -26.78 -4.08 4.76
#